data_07b32af453000a7670b20852d6084995
#
_entry.id   07b32af453000a7670b20852d6084995
#
_cell.length_a   1.000
_cell.length_b   1.000
_cell.length_c   1.000
_cell.angle_alpha   90.00
_cell.angle_beta   90.00
_cell.angle_gamma   90.00
#
_symmetry.space_group_name_H-M   'P 1'
#
loop_
_entity.id
_entity.type
_entity.pdbx_description
1 polymer ?
#
loop_
_entity_poly.entity_id
_entity_poly.type
_entity_poly.pdbx_seq_one_letter_code
_entity_poly.pdbx_strand_id
1 'polypeptide(L)'
;MSGQAQVQAQVQLSEVVRRYGGPSGLQALGPVNLEIRSGEFFSIVGPSGCGKSTLLDVAAGLVAPTSGSVRFEGKELHGEVPDGIGVVFQEDSSMPWLSVRDNVAFGLRTSGLPKKEAADRVDHAIDFMGLAQFAGHYPAQLSGGMRQRVCIARTLVLRPRLILLEEPFGALDQQTRLLMGDELLRLWRETGATVLLITHALDEAAMLSDRVGVMSARPGRFIDMIDTEWPRDRDSRIVSDPKFGALTARLWSSLREESLKTMGRVA
;
A
#
# COMPACT_ATOMS: atom_id res chain seq x y z
N MET A 1 7.39 -13.22 34.87
CA MET A 1 8.28 -12.72 33.80
C MET A 1 7.51 -12.85 32.50
N SER A 2 6.82 -11.80 32.11
CA SER A 2 6.00 -11.74 30.90
C SER A 2 6.98 -11.52 29.73
N GLY A 3 7.19 -12.57 28.92
CA GLY A 3 7.88 -12.45 27.66
C GLY A 3 7.07 -11.54 26.73
N GLN A 4 7.51 -10.32 26.52
CA GLN A 4 7.07 -9.51 25.38
C GLN A 4 7.47 -10.30 24.13
N ALA A 5 6.48 -10.87 23.44
CA ALA A 5 6.70 -11.40 22.10
C ALA A 5 7.32 -10.26 21.28
N GLN A 6 8.59 -10.40 20.88
CA GLN A 6 9.22 -9.46 19.96
C GLN A 6 8.36 -9.45 18.69
N VAL A 7 7.67 -8.35 18.46
CA VAL A 7 6.90 -8.14 17.22
C VAL A 7 7.93 -8.12 16.09
N GLN A 8 7.92 -9.16 15.27
CA GLN A 8 8.90 -9.30 14.21
C GLN A 8 8.65 -8.25 13.11
N ALA A 9 9.68 -7.52 12.72
CA ALA A 9 9.60 -6.60 11.60
C ALA A 9 9.38 -7.37 10.30
N GLN A 10 8.32 -7.01 9.55
CA GLN A 10 8.07 -7.56 8.22
C GLN A 10 8.95 -6.88 7.18
N VAL A 11 9.04 -5.55 7.26
CA VAL A 11 9.90 -4.72 6.40
C VAL A 11 10.76 -3.83 7.27
N GLN A 12 12.04 -3.74 6.95
CA GLN A 12 12.97 -2.85 7.63
C GLN A 12 13.83 -2.10 6.63
N LEU A 13 13.80 -0.78 6.70
CA LEU A 13 14.66 0.13 5.96
C LEU A 13 15.64 0.77 6.96
N SER A 14 16.94 0.70 6.65
CA SER A 14 17.99 1.27 7.50
C SER A 14 18.85 2.22 6.68
N GLU A 15 18.84 3.51 7.04
CA GLU A 15 19.60 4.59 6.37
C GLU A 15 19.43 4.61 4.84
N VAL A 16 18.23 4.30 4.36
CA VAL A 16 17.95 4.17 2.94
C VAL A 16 18.01 5.53 2.24
N VAL A 17 18.86 5.61 1.23
CA VAL A 17 18.97 6.74 0.29
C VAL A 17 18.72 6.25 -1.12
N ARG A 18 17.95 7.02 -1.90
CA ARG A 18 17.79 6.77 -3.33
C ARG A 18 18.05 8.03 -4.14
N ARG A 19 19.00 7.93 -5.10
CA ARG A 19 19.34 8.96 -6.08
C ARG A 19 19.11 8.42 -7.49
N TYR A 20 18.67 9.30 -8.40
CA TYR A 20 18.54 9.03 -9.82
C TYR A 20 19.51 9.93 -10.58
N GLY A 21 20.17 9.41 -11.60
CA GLY A 21 21.12 10.19 -12.41
C GLY A 21 22.55 10.26 -11.86
N GLY A 22 22.95 9.29 -11.05
CA GLY A 22 24.34 9.18 -10.52
C GLY A 22 24.62 10.04 -9.27
N PRO A 23 25.90 10.22 -8.87
CA PRO A 23 26.28 10.86 -7.60
C PRO A 23 25.80 12.31 -7.45
N SER A 24 25.78 13.09 -8.54
CA SER A 24 25.27 14.46 -8.57
C SER A 24 23.78 14.55 -8.95
N GLY A 25 23.12 13.42 -9.10
CA GLY A 25 21.74 13.34 -9.54
C GLY A 25 20.72 13.67 -8.44
N LEU A 26 19.45 13.62 -8.83
CA LEU A 26 18.33 13.96 -7.96
C LEU A 26 18.18 12.97 -6.80
N GLN A 27 18.31 13.43 -5.58
CA GLN A 27 17.99 12.63 -4.40
C GLN A 27 16.48 12.63 -4.17
N ALA A 28 15.85 11.47 -4.39
CA ALA A 28 14.42 11.27 -4.16
C ALA A 28 14.13 10.96 -2.70
N LEU A 29 14.97 10.14 -2.06
CA LEU A 29 14.78 9.69 -0.67
C LEU A 29 16.05 9.89 0.16
N GLY A 30 15.85 10.11 1.43
CA GLY A 30 16.74 9.75 2.50
C GLY A 30 17.61 10.76 3.20
N PRO A 31 18.29 10.26 4.22
CA PRO A 31 18.17 8.87 4.73
C PRO A 31 16.78 8.60 5.32
N VAL A 32 16.30 7.38 5.09
CA VAL A 32 15.01 6.89 5.60
C VAL A 32 15.24 5.67 6.49
N ASN A 33 14.71 5.72 7.70
CA ASN A 33 14.60 4.61 8.62
C ASN A 33 13.12 4.29 8.82
N LEU A 34 12.73 3.04 8.62
CA LEU A 34 11.36 2.57 8.78
C LEU A 34 11.35 1.11 9.19
N GLU A 35 10.49 0.79 10.13
CA GLU A 35 10.14 -0.57 10.49
C GLU A 35 8.63 -0.74 10.41
N ILE A 36 8.17 -1.71 9.61
CA ILE A 36 6.76 -2.11 9.51
C ILE A 36 6.64 -3.49 10.16
N ARG A 37 5.75 -3.59 11.14
CA ARG A 37 5.56 -4.80 11.94
C ARG A 37 4.76 -5.84 11.14
N SER A 38 4.97 -7.11 11.42
CA SER A 38 4.17 -8.17 10.81
C SER A 38 2.68 -8.00 11.17
N GLY A 39 1.81 -8.04 10.13
CA GLY A 39 0.37 -7.85 10.27
C GLY A 39 -0.06 -6.40 10.54
N GLU A 40 0.84 -5.42 10.47
CA GLU A 40 0.52 -4.00 10.59
C GLU A 40 -0.10 -3.45 9.31
N PHE A 41 -1.07 -2.55 9.45
CA PHE A 41 -1.53 -1.69 8.37
C PHE A 41 -0.85 -0.32 8.53
N PHE A 42 0.15 -0.06 7.71
CA PHE A 42 0.95 1.16 7.74
C PHE A 42 0.67 2.04 6.53
N SER A 43 0.37 3.31 6.73
CA SER A 43 0.20 4.26 5.62
C SER A 43 1.28 5.31 5.59
N ILE A 44 1.57 5.78 4.38
CA ILE A 44 2.47 6.91 4.13
C ILE A 44 1.68 8.02 3.44
N VAL A 45 1.72 9.21 4.03
CA VAL A 45 1.21 10.45 3.44
C VAL A 45 2.35 11.44 3.23
N GLY A 46 2.21 12.33 2.26
CA GLY A 46 3.23 13.33 1.94
C GLY A 46 2.88 14.10 0.67
N PRO A 47 3.53 15.25 0.40
CA PRO A 47 3.27 16.05 -0.79
C PRO A 47 3.58 15.28 -2.07
N SER A 48 3.01 15.73 -3.18
CA SER A 48 3.31 15.14 -4.49
C SER A 48 4.79 15.29 -4.83
N GLY A 49 5.38 14.22 -5.39
CA GLY A 49 6.79 14.21 -5.78
C GLY A 49 7.80 14.14 -4.62
N CYS A 50 7.37 13.90 -3.38
CA CYS A 50 8.28 13.79 -2.23
C CYS A 50 9.07 12.48 -2.19
N GLY A 51 8.71 11.46 -2.98
CA GLY A 51 9.41 10.18 -3.05
C GLY A 51 8.63 8.98 -2.51
N LYS A 52 7.32 9.08 -2.24
CA LYS A 52 6.51 7.97 -1.72
C LYS A 52 6.55 6.73 -2.63
N SER A 53 6.33 6.90 -3.94
CA SER A 53 6.41 5.79 -4.91
C SER A 53 7.80 5.18 -4.94
N THR A 54 8.85 6.02 -4.89
CA THR A 54 10.23 5.53 -4.78
C THR A 54 10.47 4.70 -3.52
N LEU A 55 9.85 5.11 -2.40
CA LEU A 55 9.93 4.35 -1.14
C LEU A 55 9.24 2.99 -1.27
N LEU A 56 8.06 2.96 -1.91
CA LEU A 56 7.33 1.71 -2.18
C LEU A 56 8.16 0.79 -3.09
N ASP A 57 8.72 1.31 -4.19
CA ASP A 57 9.56 0.53 -5.11
C ASP A 57 10.78 -0.07 -4.40
N VAL A 58 11.41 0.70 -3.51
CA VAL A 58 12.55 0.24 -2.71
C VAL A 58 12.10 -0.81 -1.69
N ALA A 59 10.97 -0.61 -1.01
CA ALA A 59 10.41 -1.56 -0.05
C ALA A 59 9.95 -2.87 -0.73
N ALA A 60 9.50 -2.80 -1.98
CA ALA A 60 9.13 -3.96 -2.81
C ALA A 60 10.34 -4.75 -3.32
N GLY A 61 11.55 -4.18 -3.29
CA GLY A 61 12.71 -4.73 -3.97
C GLY A 61 12.73 -4.49 -5.48
N LEU A 62 11.80 -3.70 -6.03
CA LEU A 62 11.77 -3.32 -7.45
C LEU A 62 12.97 -2.45 -7.84
N VAL A 63 13.43 -1.65 -6.89
CA VAL A 63 14.55 -0.73 -7.08
C VAL A 63 15.51 -0.85 -5.90
N ALA A 64 16.79 -1.11 -6.17
CA ALA A 64 17.80 -1.15 -5.13
C ALA A 64 18.05 0.27 -4.54
N PRO A 65 18.30 0.42 -3.23
CA PRO A 65 18.72 1.70 -2.66
C PRO A 65 20.10 2.10 -3.19
N THR A 66 20.39 3.41 -3.22
CA THR A 66 21.74 3.91 -3.55
C THR A 66 22.71 3.67 -2.38
N SER A 67 22.20 3.78 -1.15
CA SER A 67 22.89 3.41 0.10
C SER A 67 21.89 3.02 1.16
N GLY A 68 22.37 2.42 2.24
CA GLY A 68 21.50 1.81 3.25
C GLY A 68 21.08 0.39 2.86
N SER A 69 20.18 -0.21 3.63
CA SER A 69 19.70 -1.58 3.39
C SER A 69 18.19 -1.69 3.57
N VAL A 70 17.61 -2.63 2.83
CA VAL A 70 16.19 -3.00 2.93
C VAL A 70 16.10 -4.48 3.24
N ARG A 71 15.27 -4.84 4.20
CA ARG A 71 15.02 -6.23 4.55
C ARG A 71 13.53 -6.55 4.54
N PHE A 72 13.20 -7.70 4.00
CA PHE A 72 11.89 -8.31 4.10
C PHE A 72 12.01 -9.64 4.85
N GLU A 73 11.27 -9.80 5.94
CA GLU A 73 11.36 -10.97 6.82
C GLU A 73 12.79 -11.30 7.26
N GLY A 74 13.56 -10.26 7.57
CA GLY A 74 14.95 -10.37 7.99
C GLY A 74 15.97 -10.64 6.87
N LYS A 75 15.53 -10.91 5.63
CA LYS A 75 16.40 -11.12 4.47
C LYS A 75 16.62 -9.81 3.72
N GLU A 76 17.86 -9.50 3.42
CA GLU A 76 18.22 -8.30 2.67
C GLU A 76 17.81 -8.41 1.20
N LEU A 77 17.23 -7.32 0.66
CA LEU A 77 16.83 -7.22 -0.75
C LEU A 77 17.93 -6.52 -1.56
N HIS A 78 18.29 -7.11 -2.69
CA HIS A 78 19.32 -6.59 -3.61
C HIS A 78 18.80 -6.16 -4.97
N GLY A 79 17.55 -5.69 -5.05
CA GLY A 79 16.87 -5.31 -6.29
C GLY A 79 16.13 -6.49 -6.93
N GLU A 80 15.71 -7.44 -6.12
CA GLU A 80 14.88 -8.57 -6.50
C GLU A 80 13.61 -8.56 -5.65
N VAL A 81 12.45 -8.79 -6.29
CA VAL A 81 11.17 -8.92 -5.58
C VAL A 81 11.05 -10.33 -5.02
N PRO A 82 11.07 -10.51 -3.70
CA PRO A 82 10.94 -11.85 -3.12
C PRO A 82 9.50 -12.37 -3.21
N ASP A 83 9.35 -13.68 -3.11
CA ASP A 83 8.05 -14.30 -2.97
C ASP A 83 7.30 -13.76 -1.73
N GLY A 84 6.00 -13.55 -1.89
CA GLY A 84 5.14 -13.08 -0.81
C GLY A 84 4.95 -11.57 -0.72
N ILE A 85 5.49 -10.82 -1.68
CA ILE A 85 5.16 -9.39 -1.87
C ILE A 85 4.16 -9.26 -3.01
N GLY A 86 3.06 -8.55 -2.78
CA GLY A 86 2.09 -8.17 -3.79
C GLY A 86 2.05 -6.65 -3.94
N VAL A 87 2.06 -6.16 -5.18
CA VAL A 87 2.03 -4.72 -5.47
C VAL A 87 0.80 -4.37 -6.28
N VAL A 88 0.08 -3.34 -5.85
CA VAL A 88 -1.00 -2.69 -6.60
C VAL A 88 -0.53 -1.28 -6.93
N PHE A 89 -0.32 -1.02 -8.20
CA PHE A 89 0.15 0.28 -8.71
C PHE A 89 -0.99 1.28 -8.84
N GLN A 90 -0.63 2.56 -8.82
CA GLN A 90 -1.57 3.68 -8.99
C GLN A 90 -2.31 3.62 -10.33
N GLU A 91 -1.58 3.32 -11.41
CA GLU A 91 -2.17 3.19 -12.73
C GLU A 91 -2.87 1.84 -12.90
N ASP A 92 -3.93 1.84 -13.71
CA ASP A 92 -4.62 0.62 -14.11
C ASP A 92 -3.65 -0.30 -14.86
N SER A 93 -3.21 -1.33 -14.16
CA SER A 93 -2.32 -2.34 -14.70
C SER A 93 -3.07 -3.59 -15.17
N SER A 94 -4.40 -3.52 -15.37
CA SER A 94 -5.18 -4.63 -15.92
C SER A 94 -4.74 -4.94 -17.35
N MET A 95 -4.62 -6.21 -17.68
CA MET A 95 -4.22 -6.66 -19.00
C MET A 95 -5.43 -6.56 -19.95
N PRO A 96 -5.42 -5.64 -20.95
CA PRO A 96 -6.62 -5.32 -21.73
C PRO A 96 -7.12 -6.48 -22.62
N TRP A 97 -6.26 -7.44 -22.92
CA TRP A 97 -6.58 -8.64 -23.71
C TRP A 97 -7.07 -9.84 -22.89
N LEU A 98 -7.11 -9.73 -21.56
CA LEU A 98 -7.59 -10.77 -20.67
C LEU A 98 -8.95 -10.38 -20.07
N SER A 99 -9.82 -11.37 -19.88
CA SER A 99 -11.05 -11.20 -19.09
C SER A 99 -10.72 -10.84 -17.63
N VAL A 100 -11.71 -10.39 -16.86
CA VAL A 100 -11.56 -10.20 -15.39
C VAL A 100 -11.03 -11.46 -14.74
N ARG A 101 -11.64 -12.61 -15.03
CA ARG A 101 -11.23 -13.93 -14.51
C ARG A 101 -9.77 -14.25 -14.86
N ASP A 102 -9.39 -14.04 -16.11
CA ASP A 102 -8.03 -14.36 -16.57
C ASP A 102 -7.00 -13.38 -16.02
N ASN A 103 -7.37 -12.10 -15.83
CA ASN A 103 -6.56 -11.11 -15.13
C ASN A 103 -6.25 -11.56 -13.69
N VAL A 104 -7.30 -11.94 -12.95
CA VAL A 104 -7.14 -12.41 -11.55
C VAL A 104 -6.33 -13.70 -11.51
N ALA A 105 -6.59 -14.65 -12.42
CA ALA A 105 -5.88 -15.92 -12.49
C ALA A 105 -4.42 -15.80 -12.93
N PHE A 106 -4.01 -14.67 -13.49
CA PHE A 106 -2.72 -14.53 -14.18
C PHE A 106 -1.53 -14.92 -13.31
N GLY A 107 -1.46 -14.40 -12.07
CA GLY A 107 -0.36 -14.71 -11.15
C GLY A 107 -0.32 -16.17 -10.67
N LEU A 108 -1.45 -16.88 -10.74
CA LEU A 108 -1.51 -18.28 -10.34
C LEU A 108 -1.04 -19.26 -11.45
N ARG A 109 -0.84 -18.79 -12.69
CA ARG A 109 -0.41 -19.65 -13.81
C ARG A 109 0.95 -20.32 -13.57
N THR A 110 1.81 -19.70 -12.78
CA THR A 110 3.15 -20.19 -12.44
C THR A 110 3.28 -20.69 -11.02
N SER A 111 2.18 -20.69 -10.24
CA SER A 111 2.21 -21.01 -8.80
C SER A 111 2.37 -22.50 -8.49
N GLY A 112 2.20 -23.39 -9.49
CA GLY A 112 2.21 -24.85 -9.29
C GLY A 112 0.99 -25.40 -8.52
N LEU A 113 -0.02 -24.56 -8.22
CA LEU A 113 -1.23 -24.99 -7.51
C LEU A 113 -2.08 -25.96 -8.35
N PRO A 114 -2.76 -26.91 -7.71
CA PRO A 114 -3.77 -27.73 -8.37
C PRO A 114 -4.82 -26.85 -9.05
N LYS A 115 -5.25 -27.22 -10.28
CA LYS A 115 -6.20 -26.41 -11.07
C LYS A 115 -7.49 -26.06 -10.31
N LYS A 116 -8.02 -26.99 -9.51
CA LYS A 116 -9.22 -26.77 -8.71
C LYS A 116 -8.97 -25.69 -7.64
N GLU A 117 -7.88 -25.81 -6.90
CA GLU A 117 -7.53 -24.82 -5.87
C GLU A 117 -7.31 -23.42 -6.46
N ALA A 118 -6.61 -23.36 -7.60
CA ALA A 118 -6.42 -22.09 -8.31
C ALA A 118 -7.76 -21.47 -8.74
N ALA A 119 -8.69 -22.28 -9.28
CA ALA A 119 -10.02 -21.82 -9.67
C ALA A 119 -10.82 -21.31 -8.45
N ASP A 120 -10.83 -22.08 -7.36
CA ASP A 120 -11.54 -21.70 -6.13
C ASP A 120 -11.01 -20.36 -5.55
N ARG A 121 -9.68 -20.14 -5.58
CA ARG A 121 -9.06 -18.87 -5.17
C ARG A 121 -9.45 -17.69 -6.07
N VAL A 122 -9.51 -17.93 -7.38
CA VAL A 122 -9.93 -16.90 -8.35
C VAL A 122 -11.38 -16.53 -8.14
N ASP A 123 -12.27 -17.52 -7.99
CA ASP A 123 -13.69 -17.27 -7.75
C ASP A 123 -13.89 -16.48 -6.46
N HIS A 124 -13.23 -16.89 -5.37
CA HIS A 124 -13.28 -16.18 -4.09
C HIS A 124 -12.80 -14.72 -4.23
N ALA A 125 -11.67 -14.46 -4.92
CA ALA A 125 -11.14 -13.12 -5.09
C ALA A 125 -12.08 -12.22 -5.93
N ILE A 126 -12.71 -12.78 -6.96
CA ILE A 126 -13.70 -12.08 -7.81
C ILE A 126 -14.96 -11.75 -7.02
N ASP A 127 -15.50 -12.71 -6.27
CA ASP A 127 -16.68 -12.51 -5.42
C ASP A 127 -16.41 -11.48 -4.34
N PHE A 128 -15.25 -11.59 -3.68
CA PHE A 128 -14.81 -10.66 -2.66
C PHE A 128 -14.77 -9.21 -3.16
N MET A 129 -14.32 -9.00 -4.39
CA MET A 129 -14.28 -7.66 -5.03
C MET A 129 -15.62 -7.23 -5.65
N GLY A 130 -16.69 -8.02 -5.50
CA GLY A 130 -18.00 -7.71 -6.09
C GLY A 130 -17.98 -7.72 -7.62
N LEU A 131 -17.13 -8.56 -8.23
CA LEU A 131 -16.93 -8.63 -9.68
C LEU A 131 -17.51 -9.89 -10.31
N ALA A 132 -18.29 -10.71 -9.57
CA ALA A 132 -18.80 -11.99 -10.03
C ALA A 132 -19.56 -11.90 -11.37
N GLN A 133 -20.45 -10.91 -11.50
CA GLN A 133 -21.25 -10.70 -12.73
C GLN A 133 -20.41 -10.22 -13.92
N PHE A 134 -19.19 -9.75 -13.67
CA PHE A 134 -18.28 -9.20 -14.67
C PHE A 134 -17.09 -10.12 -14.97
N ALA A 135 -17.08 -11.36 -14.44
CA ALA A 135 -15.95 -12.28 -14.55
C ALA A 135 -15.51 -12.54 -16.00
N GLY A 136 -16.45 -12.56 -16.95
CA GLY A 136 -16.18 -12.72 -18.39
C GLY A 136 -15.91 -11.42 -19.14
N HIS A 137 -16.03 -10.25 -18.52
CA HIS A 137 -15.84 -8.95 -19.20
C HIS A 137 -14.36 -8.63 -19.34
N TYR A 138 -14.04 -7.78 -20.32
CA TYR A 138 -12.70 -7.24 -20.56
C TYR A 138 -12.55 -5.85 -19.92
N PRO A 139 -11.33 -5.40 -19.60
CA PRO A 139 -11.10 -4.09 -18.99
C PRO A 139 -11.77 -2.90 -19.68
N ALA A 140 -11.83 -2.91 -21.01
CA ALA A 140 -12.51 -1.86 -21.79
C ALA A 140 -14.04 -1.74 -21.52
N GLN A 141 -14.65 -2.78 -20.94
CA GLN A 141 -16.08 -2.83 -20.62
C GLN A 141 -16.37 -2.44 -19.16
N LEU A 142 -15.33 -2.09 -18.38
CA LEU A 142 -15.40 -1.82 -16.96
C LEU A 142 -15.23 -0.31 -16.66
N SER A 143 -15.82 0.15 -15.56
CA SER A 143 -15.48 1.47 -15.02
C SER A 143 -14.04 1.49 -14.45
N GLY A 144 -13.47 2.68 -14.27
CA GLY A 144 -12.13 2.83 -13.67
C GLY A 144 -12.01 2.15 -12.30
N GLY A 145 -13.02 2.33 -11.44
CA GLY A 145 -13.06 1.68 -10.13
C GLY A 145 -13.20 0.15 -10.20
N MET A 146 -13.89 -0.39 -11.22
CA MET A 146 -13.97 -1.84 -11.44
C MET A 146 -12.61 -2.39 -11.89
N ARG A 147 -11.90 -1.69 -12.79
CA ARG A 147 -10.55 -2.09 -13.21
C ARG A 147 -9.58 -2.10 -12.04
N GLN A 148 -9.66 -1.09 -11.16
CA GLN A 148 -8.84 -1.05 -9.95
C GLN A 148 -9.12 -2.26 -9.04
N ARG A 149 -10.40 -2.63 -8.85
CA ARG A 149 -10.77 -3.84 -8.10
C ARG A 149 -10.22 -5.12 -8.74
N VAL A 150 -10.14 -5.20 -10.07
CA VAL A 150 -9.50 -6.33 -10.78
C VAL A 150 -8.01 -6.40 -10.42
N CYS A 151 -7.29 -5.27 -10.41
CA CYS A 151 -5.87 -5.22 -10.05
C CYS A 151 -5.64 -5.65 -8.59
N ILE A 152 -6.50 -5.21 -7.67
CA ILE A 152 -6.46 -5.66 -6.27
C ILE A 152 -6.72 -7.17 -6.20
N ALA A 153 -7.80 -7.70 -6.82
CA ALA A 153 -8.11 -9.12 -6.83
C ALA A 153 -6.96 -9.97 -7.37
N ARG A 154 -6.30 -9.51 -8.45
CA ARG A 154 -5.12 -10.18 -9.05
C ARG A 154 -3.94 -10.28 -8.09
N THR A 155 -3.76 -9.29 -7.23
CA THR A 155 -2.71 -9.29 -6.20
C THR A 155 -3.08 -10.21 -5.04
N LEU A 156 -4.32 -10.12 -4.58
CA LEU A 156 -4.80 -10.86 -3.41
C LEU A 156 -4.91 -12.36 -3.61
N VAL A 157 -5.21 -12.81 -4.83
CA VAL A 157 -5.31 -14.25 -5.18
C VAL A 157 -4.02 -15.00 -4.88
N LEU A 158 -2.87 -14.30 -4.89
CA LEU A 158 -1.56 -14.83 -4.56
C LEU A 158 -1.34 -15.03 -3.05
N ARG A 159 -2.21 -14.50 -2.19
CA ARG A 159 -2.09 -14.50 -0.73
C ARG A 159 -0.73 -13.96 -0.26
N PRO A 160 -0.38 -12.73 -0.65
CA PRO A 160 0.89 -12.16 -0.26
C PRO A 160 0.96 -11.93 1.26
N ARG A 161 2.18 -11.98 1.80
CA ARG A 161 2.45 -11.64 3.20
C ARG A 161 2.64 -10.14 3.42
N LEU A 162 3.06 -9.44 2.36
CA LEU A 162 3.15 -7.97 2.30
C LEU A 162 2.38 -7.47 1.09
N ILE A 163 1.45 -6.56 1.32
CA ILE A 163 0.66 -5.90 0.28
C ILE A 163 1.09 -4.44 0.21
N LEU A 164 1.59 -4.02 -0.93
CA LEU A 164 1.99 -2.66 -1.22
C LEU A 164 0.92 -2.03 -2.13
N LEU A 165 0.31 -0.95 -1.68
CA LEU A 165 -0.79 -0.27 -2.36
C LEU A 165 -0.38 1.17 -2.67
N GLU A 166 -0.40 1.56 -3.93
CA GLU A 166 -0.15 2.93 -4.36
C GLU A 166 -1.46 3.55 -4.85
N GLU A 167 -2.00 4.49 -4.07
CA GLU A 167 -3.24 5.23 -4.35
C GLU A 167 -4.40 4.35 -4.85
N PRO A 168 -4.72 3.22 -4.19
CA PRO A 168 -5.62 2.20 -4.72
C PRO A 168 -7.05 2.70 -4.92
N PHE A 169 -7.43 3.81 -4.31
CA PHE A 169 -8.78 4.35 -4.36
C PHE A 169 -8.85 5.74 -5.00
N GLY A 170 -7.77 6.22 -5.62
CA GLY A 170 -7.69 7.57 -6.19
C GLY A 170 -8.75 7.89 -7.26
N ALA A 171 -9.20 6.88 -8.01
CA ALA A 171 -10.22 7.01 -9.05
C ALA A 171 -11.68 6.84 -8.55
N LEU A 172 -11.89 6.63 -7.23
CA LEU A 172 -13.20 6.36 -6.66
C LEU A 172 -13.81 7.62 -6.03
N ASP A 173 -15.14 7.73 -6.10
CA ASP A 173 -15.89 8.70 -5.29
C ASP A 173 -15.80 8.37 -3.80
N GLN A 174 -16.13 9.36 -2.95
CA GLN A 174 -15.95 9.25 -1.51
C GLN A 174 -16.73 8.08 -0.88
N GLN A 175 -17.97 7.82 -1.32
CA GLN A 175 -18.79 6.75 -0.74
C GLN A 175 -18.24 5.38 -1.13
N THR A 176 -17.92 5.19 -2.40
CA THR A 176 -17.29 3.97 -2.90
C THR A 176 -15.94 3.72 -2.22
N ARG A 177 -15.16 4.78 -1.95
CA ARG A 177 -13.88 4.70 -1.26
C ARG A 177 -14.01 4.18 0.17
N LEU A 178 -15.01 4.65 0.94
CA LEU A 178 -15.28 4.15 2.29
C LEU A 178 -15.64 2.66 2.27
N LEU A 179 -16.53 2.24 1.38
CA LEU A 179 -16.94 0.84 1.24
C LEU A 179 -15.76 -0.06 0.83
N MET A 180 -14.93 0.41 -0.11
CA MET A 180 -13.73 -0.32 -0.51
C MET A 180 -12.68 -0.38 0.60
N GLY A 181 -12.61 0.65 1.44
CA GLY A 181 -11.80 0.65 2.65
C GLY A 181 -12.25 -0.43 3.63
N ASP A 182 -13.55 -0.58 3.84
CA ASP A 182 -14.09 -1.66 4.69
C ASP A 182 -13.74 -3.05 4.15
N GLU A 183 -13.85 -3.25 2.83
CA GLU A 183 -13.47 -4.50 2.20
C GLU A 183 -11.96 -4.77 2.35
N LEU A 184 -11.12 -3.76 2.18
CA LEU A 184 -9.67 -3.89 2.39
C LEU A 184 -9.33 -4.21 3.85
N LEU A 185 -9.98 -3.57 4.82
CA LEU A 185 -9.83 -3.88 6.25
C LEU A 185 -10.29 -5.31 6.57
N ARG A 186 -11.40 -5.76 5.97
CA ARG A 186 -11.87 -7.14 6.12
C ARG A 186 -10.82 -8.13 5.64
N LEU A 187 -10.31 -7.92 4.45
CA LEU A 187 -9.26 -8.75 3.85
C LEU A 187 -7.98 -8.76 4.68
N TRP A 188 -7.53 -7.59 5.13
CA TRP A 188 -6.35 -7.48 5.98
C TRP A 188 -6.52 -8.29 7.28
N ARG A 189 -7.70 -8.26 7.90
CA ARG A 189 -8.00 -9.08 9.08
C ARG A 189 -8.00 -10.57 8.79
N GLU A 190 -8.64 -10.98 7.68
CA GLU A 190 -8.77 -12.40 7.29
C GLU A 190 -7.42 -13.02 6.91
N THR A 191 -6.58 -12.27 6.21
CA THR A 191 -5.29 -12.79 5.73
C THR A 191 -4.17 -12.64 6.75
N GLY A 192 -4.27 -11.68 7.67
CA GLY A 192 -3.17 -11.31 8.55
C GLY A 192 -1.96 -10.71 7.84
N ALA A 193 -2.10 -10.33 6.57
CA ALA A 193 -1.03 -9.74 5.78
C ALA A 193 -0.59 -8.39 6.36
N THR A 194 0.66 -8.03 6.13
CA THR A 194 1.17 -6.67 6.37
C THR A 194 0.77 -5.79 5.19
N VAL A 195 0.34 -4.55 5.45
CA VAL A 195 -0.05 -3.62 4.40
C VAL A 195 0.78 -2.35 4.50
N LEU A 196 1.36 -1.92 3.37
CA LEU A 196 1.91 -0.57 3.19
C LEU A 196 1.06 0.15 2.15
N LEU A 197 0.36 1.20 2.59
CA LEU A 197 -0.47 2.05 1.75
C LEU A 197 0.21 3.39 1.51
N ILE A 198 0.32 3.79 0.26
CA ILE A 198 0.65 5.16 -0.12
C ILE A 198 -0.63 5.85 -0.58
N THR A 199 -0.96 6.97 0.04
CA THR A 199 -2.10 7.78 -0.34
C THR A 199 -1.83 9.27 -0.11
N HIS A 200 -2.51 10.12 -0.87
CA HIS A 200 -2.59 11.55 -0.61
C HIS A 200 -3.86 11.93 0.19
N ALA A 201 -4.78 10.98 0.38
CA ALA A 201 -6.02 11.19 1.13
C ALA A 201 -5.78 10.91 2.63
N LEU A 202 -5.81 11.97 3.43
CA LEU A 202 -5.60 11.87 4.88
C LEU A 202 -6.67 11.04 5.57
N ASP A 203 -7.90 11.07 5.05
CA ASP A 203 -9.02 10.29 5.57
C ASP A 203 -8.81 8.79 5.37
N GLU A 204 -8.26 8.38 4.22
CA GLU A 204 -7.88 6.99 3.98
C GLU A 204 -6.82 6.52 4.97
N ALA A 205 -5.73 7.30 5.08
CA ALA A 205 -4.65 6.98 6.00
C ALA A 205 -5.14 6.89 7.44
N ALA A 206 -5.96 7.84 7.88
CA ALA A 206 -6.52 7.87 9.22
C ALA A 206 -7.47 6.70 9.49
N MET A 207 -8.28 6.29 8.50
CA MET A 207 -9.28 5.22 8.65
C MET A 207 -8.63 3.83 8.65
N LEU A 208 -7.70 3.61 7.73
CA LEU A 208 -7.23 2.26 7.43
C LEU A 208 -6.07 1.80 8.31
N SER A 209 -5.27 2.74 8.85
CA SER A 209 -3.95 2.39 9.38
C SER A 209 -3.93 2.16 10.88
N ASP A 210 -2.99 1.34 11.31
CA ASP A 210 -2.56 1.28 12.72
C ASP A 210 -1.59 2.43 13.02
N ARG A 211 -0.79 2.81 12.00
CA ARG A 211 0.19 3.89 12.10
C ARG A 211 0.35 4.61 10.76
N VAL A 212 0.54 5.91 10.81
CA VAL A 212 0.73 6.77 9.63
C VAL A 212 2.06 7.50 9.70
N GLY A 213 2.89 7.32 8.68
CA GLY A 213 4.12 8.08 8.48
C GLY A 213 3.87 9.31 7.60
N VAL A 214 4.28 10.48 8.07
CA VAL A 214 4.22 11.72 7.30
C VAL A 214 5.59 12.01 6.70
N MET A 215 5.65 12.16 5.37
CA MET A 215 6.90 12.46 4.67
C MET A 215 7.05 13.95 4.37
N SER A 216 8.30 14.43 4.48
CA SER A 216 8.71 15.77 4.05
C SER A 216 8.63 15.95 2.53
N ALA A 217 8.69 17.19 2.07
CA ALA A 217 9.06 17.49 0.69
C ALA A 217 10.44 16.89 0.33
N ARG A 218 10.75 16.83 -0.97
CA ARG A 218 12.00 16.22 -1.46
C ARG A 218 13.25 16.88 -0.90
N PRO A 219 14.28 16.09 -0.49
CA PRO A 219 14.32 14.62 -0.44
C PRO A 219 13.43 14.07 0.65
N GLY A 220 12.61 13.03 0.31
CA GLY A 220 11.63 12.47 1.23
C GLY A 220 12.27 11.84 2.46
N ARG A 221 11.77 12.25 3.64
CA ARG A 221 12.14 11.72 4.96
C ARG A 221 10.89 11.67 5.82
N PHE A 222 10.84 10.80 6.81
CA PHE A 222 9.76 10.88 7.80
C PHE A 222 9.97 12.09 8.72
N ILE A 223 8.93 12.90 8.88
CA ILE A 223 8.90 14.08 9.77
C ILE A 223 7.97 13.85 10.95
N ASP A 224 7.00 12.96 10.84
CA ASP A 224 6.12 12.54 11.92
C ASP A 224 5.73 11.07 11.74
N MET A 225 5.42 10.41 12.86
CA MET A 225 4.98 9.03 12.91
C MET A 225 3.84 8.96 13.93
N ILE A 226 2.63 8.68 13.46
CA ILE A 226 1.41 8.82 14.25
C ILE A 226 0.73 7.47 14.40
N ASP A 227 0.61 6.97 15.63
CA ASP A 227 -0.25 5.82 15.96
C ASP A 227 -1.71 6.28 15.95
N THR A 228 -2.60 5.52 15.29
CA THR A 228 -4.01 5.89 15.18
C THR A 228 -4.82 5.43 16.40
N GLU A 229 -4.31 4.44 17.12
CA GLU A 229 -4.94 3.84 18.30
C GLU A 229 -6.33 3.23 18.02
N TRP A 230 -6.60 2.88 16.74
CA TRP A 230 -7.84 2.21 16.38
C TRP A 230 -7.80 0.71 16.77
N PRO A 231 -8.96 0.14 17.13
CA PRO A 231 -9.05 -1.30 17.30
C PRO A 231 -8.84 -2.01 15.95
N ARG A 232 -8.43 -3.28 16.02
CA ARG A 232 -8.17 -4.07 14.80
C ARG A 232 -9.45 -4.35 13.99
N ASP A 233 -10.61 -4.38 14.64
CA ASP A 233 -11.92 -4.63 14.03
C ASP A 233 -12.64 -3.36 13.56
N ARG A 234 -11.88 -2.24 13.39
CA ARG A 234 -12.39 -0.97 12.84
C ARG A 234 -13.00 -1.11 11.46
N ASP A 235 -13.91 -0.22 11.14
CA ASP A 235 -14.50 -0.01 9.82
C ASP A 235 -14.80 1.48 9.59
N SER A 236 -15.43 1.81 8.46
CA SER A 236 -15.73 3.20 8.07
C SER A 236 -16.59 3.98 9.07
N ARG A 237 -17.23 3.31 10.04
CA ARG A 237 -18.01 3.99 11.11
C ARG A 237 -17.13 4.87 12.01
N ILE A 238 -15.81 4.60 12.09
CA ILE A 238 -14.89 5.44 12.85
C ILE A 238 -14.79 6.86 12.32
N VAL A 239 -15.17 7.12 11.07
CA VAL A 239 -15.21 8.48 10.49
C VAL A 239 -16.13 9.41 11.29
N SER A 240 -17.12 8.86 12.00
CA SER A 240 -18.02 9.62 12.88
C SER A 240 -17.47 9.81 14.30
N ASP A 241 -16.35 9.19 14.65
CA ASP A 241 -15.71 9.35 15.97
C ASP A 241 -15.02 10.72 16.06
N PRO A 242 -15.19 11.50 17.13
CA PRO A 242 -14.47 12.76 17.32
C PRO A 242 -12.95 12.63 17.22
N LYS A 243 -12.38 11.49 17.61
CA LYS A 243 -10.94 11.20 17.47
C LYS A 243 -10.48 11.20 16.00
N PHE A 244 -11.35 10.81 15.07
CA PHE A 244 -11.03 10.80 13.64
C PHE A 244 -10.73 12.22 13.13
N GLY A 245 -11.57 13.19 13.48
CA GLY A 245 -11.35 14.60 13.14
C GLY A 245 -10.06 15.16 13.75
N ALA A 246 -9.76 14.78 15.00
CA ALA A 246 -8.51 15.19 15.64
C ALA A 246 -7.28 14.59 14.97
N LEU A 247 -7.34 13.31 14.58
CA LEU A 247 -6.27 12.60 13.87
C LEU A 247 -6.00 13.21 12.49
N THR A 248 -7.05 13.44 11.69
CA THR A 248 -6.91 14.05 10.36
C THR A 248 -6.40 15.49 10.45
N ALA A 249 -6.82 16.27 11.46
CA ALA A 249 -6.30 17.60 11.73
C ALA A 249 -4.80 17.57 12.11
N ARG A 250 -4.36 16.60 12.90
CA ARG A 250 -2.94 16.39 13.24
C ARG A 250 -2.13 16.05 11.99
N LEU A 251 -2.58 15.10 11.18
CA LEU A 251 -1.94 14.73 9.91
C LEU A 251 -1.80 15.95 8.99
N TRP A 252 -2.87 16.74 8.84
CA TRP A 252 -2.83 17.97 8.05
C TRP A 252 -1.86 19.00 8.61
N SER A 253 -1.82 19.18 9.93
CA SER A 253 -0.89 20.11 10.57
C SER A 253 0.57 19.76 10.26
N SER A 254 0.94 18.48 10.36
CA SER A 254 2.29 18.00 10.03
C SER A 254 2.61 18.15 8.53
N LEU A 255 1.61 17.97 7.65
CA LEU A 255 1.80 17.98 6.21
C LEU A 255 1.78 19.39 5.59
N ARG A 256 1.09 20.32 6.22
CA ARG A 256 0.79 21.66 5.64
C ARG A 256 2.04 22.42 5.22
N GLU A 257 3.04 22.48 6.09
CA GLU A 257 4.27 23.21 5.79
C GLU A 257 5.04 22.59 4.62
N GLU A 258 5.13 21.28 4.58
CA GLU A 258 5.78 20.54 3.51
C GLU A 258 5.06 20.70 2.17
N SER A 259 3.73 20.75 2.18
CA SER A 259 2.93 21.04 0.99
C SER A 259 3.18 22.47 0.47
N LEU A 260 3.33 23.46 1.36
CA LEU A 260 3.66 24.82 0.98
C LEU A 260 5.06 24.95 0.38
N LYS A 261 6.06 24.21 0.90
CA LYS A 261 7.41 24.15 0.31
C LYS A 261 7.36 23.63 -1.14
N THR A 262 6.60 22.56 -1.37
CA THR A 262 6.45 21.98 -2.72
C THR A 262 5.80 22.94 -3.71
N MET A 263 4.93 23.84 -3.23
CA MET A 263 4.28 24.89 -4.04
C MET A 263 5.18 26.13 -4.26
N GLY A 264 6.41 26.16 -3.71
CA GLY A 264 7.30 27.31 -3.79
C GLY A 264 6.81 28.53 -2.99
N ARG A 265 5.93 28.33 -2.00
CA ARG A 265 5.34 29.40 -1.18
C ARG A 265 6.04 29.61 0.15
N VAL A 266 6.95 28.73 0.51
CA VAL A 266 7.81 28.82 1.71
C VAL A 266 9.21 28.32 1.31
N ALA A 267 10.25 29.05 1.69
CA ALA A 267 11.66 28.70 1.45
C ALA A 267 12.17 27.70 2.50
#